data_164c53b6498411d88b7af5ca1245e0d6
#
_entry.id   164c53b6498411d88b7af5ca1245e0d6
#
_cell.length_a   1.000
_cell.length_b   1.000
_cell.length_c   1.000
_cell.angle_alpha   90.00
_cell.angle_beta   90.00
_cell.angle_gamma   90.00
#
_symmetry.space_group_name_H-M   'P 1'
#
loop_
_entity.id
_entity.type
_entity.pdbx_description
1 polymer ?
#
loop_
_entity_poly.entity_id
_entity_poly.type
_entity_poly.pdbx_seq_one_letter_code
_entity_poly.pdbx_strand_id
1 'polypeptide(L)'
;IGDGSQPLLSLSRGKGDEKSLKTYARWTFLLGISVGVLGAVLFILSGNLLPEFYGTSPEAGAYIIKATPAFALVTALYGLTKPAVSYFYATRRTTRSNILVYGEIVLTLILIVALPLFLGLDGVWYTIPAVQVILGVLCVVFLKMPDKRRD
;
A
#
# COMPACT_ATOMS: atom_id res chain seq x y z
N ILE A 1 -0.64 -5.90 10.44
CA ILE A 1 -1.56 -6.96 9.94
C ILE A 1 -0.80 -7.90 9.03
N GLY A 2 -0.16 -7.42 7.97
CA GLY A 2 0.60 -8.24 7.02
C GLY A 2 1.63 -9.12 7.73
N ASP A 3 2.55 -8.51 8.46
CA ASP A 3 3.65 -9.22 9.15
C ASP A 3 3.14 -10.18 10.22
N GLY A 4 2.08 -9.78 10.97
CA GLY A 4 1.46 -10.65 11.98
C GLY A 4 0.76 -11.88 11.41
N SER A 5 0.29 -11.83 10.15
CA SER A 5 -0.35 -12.98 9.49
C SER A 5 0.65 -13.90 8.76
N GLN A 6 1.85 -13.41 8.46
CA GLN A 6 2.86 -14.12 7.69
C GLN A 6 3.24 -15.50 8.29
N PRO A 7 3.43 -15.67 9.62
CA PRO A 7 3.72 -16.97 10.19
C PRO A 7 2.61 -18.00 9.96
N LEU A 8 1.33 -17.58 10.10
CA LEU A 8 0.17 -18.47 9.88
C LEU A 8 0.05 -18.90 8.43
N LEU A 9 0.25 -17.96 7.50
CA LEU A 9 0.25 -18.22 6.06
C LEU A 9 1.38 -19.17 5.66
N SER A 10 2.60 -18.92 6.18
CA SER A 10 3.78 -19.74 5.90
C SER A 10 3.64 -21.16 6.47
N LEU A 11 3.10 -21.31 7.68
CA LEU A 11 2.85 -22.59 8.31
C LEU A 11 1.83 -23.41 7.51
N SER A 12 0.70 -22.79 7.12
CA SER A 12 -0.33 -23.44 6.30
C SER A 12 0.21 -23.88 4.95
N ARG A 13 1.03 -23.02 4.32
CA ARG A 13 1.70 -23.35 3.05
C ARG A 13 2.69 -24.50 3.21
N GLY A 14 3.48 -24.50 4.29
CA GLY A 14 4.45 -25.56 4.58
C GLY A 14 3.80 -26.92 4.86
N LYS A 15 2.62 -26.93 5.49
CA LYS A 15 1.82 -28.15 5.74
C LYS A 15 1.00 -28.63 4.54
N GLY A 16 0.94 -27.87 3.45
CA GLY A 16 0.07 -28.17 2.31
C GLY A 16 -1.41 -27.97 2.62
N ASP A 17 -1.77 -27.29 3.72
CA ASP A 17 -3.15 -27.03 4.10
C ASP A 17 -3.71 -25.82 3.33
N GLU A 18 -4.16 -26.09 2.10
CA GLU A 18 -4.70 -25.06 1.21
C GLU A 18 -6.01 -24.43 1.77
N LYS A 19 -6.78 -25.15 2.59
CA LYS A 19 -8.01 -24.63 3.20
C LYS A 19 -7.70 -23.55 4.23
N SER A 20 -6.82 -23.84 5.15
CA SER A 20 -6.36 -22.88 6.17
C SER A 20 -5.63 -21.71 5.51
N LEU A 21 -4.78 -21.94 4.50
CA LEU A 21 -4.10 -20.89 3.75
C LEU A 21 -5.09 -19.88 3.14
N LYS A 22 -6.13 -20.36 2.44
CA LYS A 22 -7.17 -19.50 1.85
C LYS A 22 -7.95 -18.73 2.93
N THR A 23 -8.25 -19.38 4.04
CA THR A 23 -8.99 -18.76 5.16
C THR A 23 -8.16 -17.64 5.78
N TYR A 24 -6.89 -17.89 6.12
CA TYR A 24 -6.02 -16.87 6.70
C TYR A 24 -5.72 -15.74 5.72
N ALA A 25 -5.49 -16.04 4.44
CA ALA A 25 -5.31 -15.02 3.41
C ALA A 25 -6.53 -14.12 3.32
N ARG A 26 -7.76 -14.70 3.25
CA ARG A 26 -9.00 -13.91 3.22
C ARG A 26 -9.12 -12.96 4.40
N TRP A 27 -8.88 -13.45 5.62
CA TRP A 27 -8.94 -12.60 6.82
C TRP A 27 -7.86 -11.52 6.82
N THR A 28 -6.65 -11.85 6.38
CA THR A 28 -5.55 -10.89 6.26
C THR A 28 -5.91 -9.74 5.31
N PHE A 29 -6.46 -10.05 4.14
CA PHE A 29 -6.90 -9.03 3.19
C PHE A 29 -8.12 -8.25 3.69
N LEU A 30 -9.12 -8.91 4.27
CA LEU A 30 -10.30 -8.24 4.81
C LEU A 30 -9.91 -7.25 5.91
N LEU A 31 -9.11 -7.67 6.88
CA LEU A 31 -8.63 -6.80 7.96
C LEU A 31 -7.74 -5.68 7.41
N GLY A 32 -6.84 -5.98 6.49
CA GLY A 32 -5.96 -4.99 5.88
C GLY A 32 -6.76 -3.89 5.15
N ILE A 33 -7.69 -4.29 4.29
CA ILE A 33 -8.54 -3.37 3.53
C ILE A 33 -9.44 -2.58 4.49
N SER A 34 -10.07 -3.23 5.48
CA SER A 34 -10.94 -2.54 6.44
C SER A 34 -10.18 -1.47 7.23
N VAL A 35 -8.98 -1.79 7.73
CA VAL A 35 -8.14 -0.83 8.47
C VAL A 35 -7.63 0.26 7.52
N GLY A 36 -7.25 -0.07 6.29
CA GLY A 36 -6.84 0.91 5.28
C GLY A 36 -7.95 1.90 4.93
N VAL A 37 -9.17 1.40 4.71
CA VAL A 37 -10.35 2.25 4.42
C VAL A 37 -10.73 3.09 5.64
N LEU A 38 -10.77 2.49 6.83
CA LEU A 38 -11.04 3.24 8.07
C LEU A 38 -10.01 4.34 8.28
N GLY A 39 -8.73 4.03 8.12
CA GLY A 39 -7.64 5.01 8.19
C GLY A 39 -7.78 6.13 7.17
N ALA A 40 -8.16 5.81 5.93
CA ALA A 40 -8.41 6.80 4.89
C ALA A 40 -9.57 7.75 5.25
N VAL A 41 -10.67 7.19 5.77
CA VAL A 41 -11.82 8.00 6.23
C VAL A 41 -11.41 8.92 7.37
N LEU A 42 -10.73 8.39 8.38
CA LEU A 42 -10.24 9.20 9.51
C LEU A 42 -9.28 10.29 9.05
N PHE A 43 -8.40 9.98 8.08
CA PHE A 43 -7.47 10.96 7.52
C PHE A 43 -8.19 12.10 6.79
N ILE A 44 -9.23 11.79 5.99
CA ILE A 44 -10.06 12.81 5.34
C ILE A 44 -10.79 13.68 6.38
N LEU A 45 -11.40 13.06 7.39
CA LEU A 45 -12.13 13.78 8.42
C LEU A 45 -11.22 14.70 9.26
N SER A 46 -9.97 14.30 9.48
CA SER A 46 -8.98 15.11 10.21
C SER A 46 -8.23 16.12 9.34
N GLY A 47 -8.41 16.12 8.03
CA GLY A 47 -7.63 16.92 7.09
C GLY A 47 -7.57 18.40 7.41
N ASN A 48 -8.68 19.00 7.83
CA ASN A 48 -8.73 20.41 8.22
C ASN A 48 -8.08 20.71 9.59
N LEU A 49 -7.92 19.68 10.44
CA LEU A 49 -7.31 19.81 11.77
C LEU A 49 -5.78 19.62 11.71
N LEU A 50 -5.27 18.97 10.66
CA LEU A 50 -3.84 18.66 10.55
C LEU A 50 -2.94 19.92 10.56
N PRO A 51 -3.25 21.00 9.81
CA PRO A 51 -2.44 22.22 9.84
C PRO A 51 -2.32 22.84 11.22
N GLU A 52 -3.43 22.87 11.96
CA GLU A 52 -3.49 23.41 13.32
C GLU A 52 -2.71 22.52 14.30
N PHE A 53 -2.91 21.21 14.22
CA PHE A 53 -2.22 20.22 15.07
C PHE A 53 -0.70 20.27 14.91
N TYR A 54 -0.21 20.49 13.67
CA TYR A 54 1.24 20.60 13.38
C TYR A 54 1.79 22.03 13.51
N GLY A 55 0.95 23.02 13.80
CA GLY A 55 1.36 24.43 13.94
C GLY A 55 1.99 25.00 12.67
N THR A 56 1.48 24.62 11.50
CA THR A 56 2.03 25.02 10.22
C THR A 56 1.63 26.45 9.84
N SER A 57 2.43 27.10 8.96
CA SER A 57 2.03 28.38 8.37
C SER A 57 0.75 28.23 7.53
N PRO A 58 -0.04 29.31 7.33
CA PRO A 58 -1.25 29.26 6.49
C PRO A 58 -1.00 28.71 5.09
N GLU A 59 0.12 29.04 4.50
CA GLU A 59 0.52 28.56 3.15
C GLU A 59 0.77 27.05 3.16
N ALA A 60 1.58 26.55 4.11
CA ALA A 60 1.84 25.11 4.25
C ALA A 60 0.57 24.35 4.61
N GLY A 61 -0.30 24.92 5.45
CA GLY A 61 -1.60 24.35 5.80
C GLY A 61 -2.51 24.15 4.58
N ALA A 62 -2.55 25.11 3.66
CA ALA A 62 -3.31 24.99 2.42
C ALA A 62 -2.83 23.79 1.56
N TYR A 63 -1.52 23.56 1.47
CA TYR A 63 -0.97 22.39 0.77
C TYR A 63 -1.34 21.07 1.48
N ILE A 64 -1.31 21.03 2.80
CA ILE A 64 -1.70 19.84 3.59
C ILE A 64 -3.16 19.48 3.27
N ILE A 65 -4.08 20.46 3.35
CA ILE A 65 -5.50 20.23 3.07
C ILE A 65 -5.71 19.75 1.65
N LYS A 66 -5.05 20.40 0.67
CA LYS A 66 -5.11 20.02 -0.75
C LYS A 66 -4.61 18.58 -1.00
N ALA A 67 -3.55 18.15 -0.32
CA ALA A 67 -2.97 16.84 -0.48
C ALA A 67 -3.69 15.73 0.31
N THR A 68 -4.48 16.07 1.33
CA THR A 68 -5.17 15.11 2.20
C THR A 68 -5.93 14.01 1.45
N PRO A 69 -6.76 14.29 0.42
CA PRO A 69 -7.49 13.23 -0.30
C PRO A 69 -6.56 12.23 -0.99
N ALA A 70 -5.45 12.72 -1.54
CA ALA A 70 -4.48 11.87 -2.22
C ALA A 70 -3.76 10.94 -1.22
N PHE A 71 -3.40 11.44 -0.04
CA PHE A 71 -2.79 10.62 1.03
C PHE A 71 -3.81 9.68 1.71
N ALA A 72 -5.09 10.04 1.76
CA ALA A 72 -6.14 9.12 2.17
C ALA A 72 -6.23 7.91 1.21
N LEU A 73 -6.15 8.14 -0.10
CA LEU A 73 -6.07 7.06 -1.09
C LEU A 73 -4.83 6.18 -0.86
N VAL A 74 -3.67 6.76 -0.57
CA VAL A 74 -2.46 6.02 -0.20
C VAL A 74 -2.73 5.09 0.98
N THR A 75 -3.36 5.60 2.04
CA THR A 75 -3.68 4.82 3.24
C THR A 75 -4.60 3.64 2.92
N ALA A 76 -5.62 3.85 2.09
CA ALA A 76 -6.50 2.78 1.63
C ALA A 76 -5.74 1.72 0.81
N LEU A 77 -4.86 2.14 -0.10
CA LEU A 77 -4.07 1.24 -0.94
C LEU A 77 -3.03 0.44 -0.13
N TYR A 78 -2.46 1.01 0.92
CA TYR A 78 -1.60 0.26 1.84
C TYR A 78 -2.35 -0.89 2.52
N GLY A 79 -3.66 -0.73 2.78
CA GLY A 79 -4.52 -1.80 3.29
C GLY A 79 -4.59 -3.03 2.37
N LEU A 80 -4.31 -2.87 1.07
CA LEU A 80 -4.24 -3.95 0.09
C LEU A 80 -2.80 -4.40 -0.17
N THR A 81 -1.89 -3.47 -0.42
CA THR A 81 -0.53 -3.78 -0.92
C THR A 81 0.34 -4.43 0.15
N LYS A 82 0.28 -3.98 1.41
CA LYS A 82 1.10 -4.56 2.50
C LYS A 82 0.68 -6.00 2.86
N PRO A 83 -0.62 -6.35 3.01
CA PRO A 83 -1.04 -7.75 3.12
C PRO A 83 -0.64 -8.62 1.92
N ALA A 84 -0.70 -8.08 0.71
CA ALA A 84 -0.31 -8.82 -0.49
C ALA A 84 1.19 -9.15 -0.52
N VAL A 85 2.04 -8.22 -0.12
CA VAL A 85 3.49 -8.46 0.03
C VAL A 85 3.72 -9.64 0.99
N SER A 86 3.12 -9.62 2.18
CA SER A 86 3.25 -10.70 3.18
C SER A 86 2.69 -12.04 2.66
N TYR A 87 1.56 -12.01 1.95
CA TYR A 87 0.99 -13.20 1.31
C TYR A 87 1.93 -13.79 0.25
N PHE A 88 2.53 -12.96 -0.61
CA PHE A 88 3.47 -13.44 -1.62
C PHE A 88 4.75 -14.01 -1.00
N TYR A 89 5.28 -13.42 0.06
CA TYR A 89 6.40 -13.99 0.82
C TYR A 89 6.04 -15.35 1.41
N ALA A 90 4.92 -15.43 2.13
CA ALA A 90 4.47 -16.65 2.79
C ALA A 90 4.20 -17.80 1.81
N THR A 91 3.74 -17.49 0.60
CA THR A 91 3.43 -18.46 -0.46
C THR A 91 4.60 -18.76 -1.39
N ARG A 92 5.82 -18.33 -1.04
CA ARG A 92 7.06 -18.50 -1.84
C ARG A 92 7.03 -17.82 -3.21
N ARG A 93 6.19 -16.82 -3.39
CA ARG A 93 6.15 -15.96 -4.60
C ARG A 93 7.04 -14.74 -4.43
N THR A 94 8.28 -14.95 -4.00
CA THR A 94 9.23 -13.91 -3.60
C THR A 94 9.51 -12.87 -4.68
N THR A 95 9.51 -13.28 -5.96
CA THR A 95 9.67 -12.34 -7.08
C THR A 95 8.58 -11.27 -7.09
N ARG A 96 7.30 -11.65 -6.91
CA ARG A 96 6.18 -10.71 -6.88
C ARG A 96 6.26 -9.77 -5.68
N SER A 97 6.61 -10.31 -4.52
CA SER A 97 6.83 -9.53 -3.31
C SER A 97 7.98 -8.53 -3.49
N ASN A 98 9.12 -9.00 -4.01
CA ASN A 98 10.29 -8.15 -4.22
C ASN A 98 10.01 -7.02 -5.23
N ILE A 99 9.26 -7.29 -6.32
CA ILE A 99 8.86 -6.25 -7.27
C ILE A 99 8.00 -5.18 -6.58
N LEU A 100 7.07 -5.55 -5.69
CA LEU A 100 6.27 -4.58 -4.97
C LEU A 100 7.11 -3.76 -3.98
N VAL A 101 8.01 -4.41 -3.22
CA VAL A 101 8.83 -3.74 -2.19
C VAL A 101 9.90 -2.86 -2.82
N TYR A 102 10.73 -3.41 -3.70
CA TYR A 102 11.80 -2.63 -4.36
C TYR A 102 11.26 -1.65 -5.40
N GLY A 103 10.15 -2.04 -6.06
CA GLY A 103 9.45 -1.15 -6.99
C GLY A 103 8.93 0.11 -6.30
N GLU A 104 8.47 0.02 -5.05
CA GLU A 104 8.07 1.19 -4.25
C GLU A 104 9.23 2.19 -4.12
N ILE A 105 10.42 1.69 -3.76
CA ILE A 105 11.62 2.53 -3.59
C ILE A 105 12.06 3.14 -4.93
N VAL A 106 12.21 2.32 -5.95
CA VAL A 106 12.69 2.75 -7.27
C VAL A 106 11.72 3.76 -7.91
N LEU A 107 10.42 3.47 -7.89
CA LEU A 107 9.41 4.39 -8.43
C LEU A 107 9.38 5.70 -7.65
N THR A 108 9.52 5.65 -6.32
CA THR A 108 9.58 6.87 -5.50
C THR A 108 10.77 7.72 -5.90
N LEU A 109 11.96 7.14 -6.04
CA LEU A 109 13.18 7.87 -6.43
C LEU A 109 13.06 8.48 -7.84
N ILE A 110 12.44 7.79 -8.77
CA ILE A 110 12.21 8.29 -10.12
C ILE A 110 11.19 9.43 -10.11
N LEU A 111 10.03 9.20 -9.49
CA LEU A 111 8.91 10.14 -9.54
C LEU A 111 9.14 11.38 -8.68
N ILE A 112 9.90 11.30 -7.57
CA ILE A 112 10.24 12.47 -6.75
C ILE A 112 11.11 13.50 -7.50
N VAL A 113 11.82 13.04 -8.53
CA VAL A 113 12.60 13.93 -9.41
C VAL A 113 11.76 14.32 -10.64
N ALA A 114 11.06 13.36 -11.24
CA ALA A 114 10.36 13.60 -12.50
C ALA A 114 9.11 14.47 -12.33
N LEU A 115 8.24 14.18 -11.34
CA LEU A 115 6.98 14.91 -11.18
C LEU A 115 7.15 16.40 -10.90
N PRO A 116 8.09 16.86 -10.06
CA PRO A 116 8.31 18.29 -9.83
C PRO A 116 8.74 19.06 -11.07
N LEU A 117 9.38 18.42 -12.05
CA LEU A 117 9.77 19.07 -13.31
C LEU A 117 8.54 19.51 -14.13
N PHE A 118 7.41 18.82 -13.99
CA PHE A 118 6.16 19.10 -14.72
C PHE A 118 5.12 19.83 -13.86
N LEU A 119 5.08 19.55 -12.56
CA LEU A 119 4.03 20.02 -11.65
C LEU A 119 4.54 20.95 -10.55
N GLY A 120 5.84 21.27 -10.53
CA GLY A 120 6.45 22.10 -9.49
C GLY A 120 6.29 21.45 -8.10
N LEU A 121 5.97 22.25 -7.09
CA LEU A 121 5.82 21.78 -5.71
C LEU A 121 4.71 20.74 -5.54
N ASP A 122 3.62 20.84 -6.31
CA ASP A 122 2.55 19.84 -6.31
C ASP A 122 3.07 18.45 -6.69
N GLY A 123 4.06 18.37 -7.59
CA GLY A 123 4.67 17.10 -7.99
C GLY A 123 5.34 16.35 -6.84
N VAL A 124 5.92 17.06 -5.87
CA VAL A 124 6.48 16.45 -4.65
C VAL A 124 5.37 15.76 -3.84
N TRP A 125 4.26 16.47 -3.62
CA TRP A 125 3.12 15.96 -2.85
C TRP A 125 2.43 14.77 -3.50
N TYR A 126 2.32 14.75 -4.83
CA TYR A 126 1.67 13.68 -5.57
C TYR A 126 2.57 12.48 -5.89
N THR A 127 3.87 12.54 -5.56
CA THR A 127 4.80 11.42 -5.81
C THR A 127 4.35 10.13 -5.13
N ILE A 128 4.12 10.14 -3.82
CA ILE A 128 3.74 8.94 -3.06
C ILE A 128 2.36 8.41 -3.50
N PRO A 129 1.32 9.26 -3.67
CA PRO A 129 0.05 8.82 -4.25
C PRO A 129 0.20 8.13 -5.61
N ALA A 130 0.97 8.70 -6.52
CA ALA A 130 1.20 8.11 -7.85
C ALA A 130 1.89 6.73 -7.76
N VAL A 131 2.94 6.62 -6.95
CA VAL A 131 3.61 5.33 -6.69
C VAL A 131 2.63 4.30 -6.17
N GLN A 132 1.81 4.65 -5.18
CA GLN A 132 0.87 3.69 -4.57
C GLN A 132 -0.25 3.27 -5.53
N VAL A 133 -0.71 4.14 -6.41
CA VAL A 133 -1.66 3.75 -7.47
C VAL A 133 -1.01 2.73 -8.42
N ILE A 134 0.20 2.97 -8.88
CA ILE A 134 0.93 2.04 -9.75
C ILE A 134 1.10 0.68 -9.06
N LEU A 135 1.57 0.68 -7.81
CA LEU A 135 1.76 -0.55 -7.03
C LEU A 135 0.44 -1.26 -6.71
N GLY A 136 -0.63 -0.52 -6.45
CA GLY A 136 -1.97 -1.06 -6.25
C GLY A 136 -2.47 -1.82 -7.49
N VAL A 137 -2.30 -1.23 -8.68
CA VAL A 137 -2.63 -1.89 -9.95
C VAL A 137 -1.78 -3.15 -10.15
N LEU A 138 -0.46 -3.06 -9.96
CA LEU A 138 0.45 -4.20 -10.07
C LEU A 138 0.07 -5.31 -9.06
N CYS A 139 -0.27 -4.95 -7.85
CA CYS A 139 -0.72 -5.88 -6.82
C CYS A 139 -1.96 -6.67 -7.27
N VAL A 140 -2.98 -5.98 -7.79
CA VAL A 140 -4.20 -6.63 -8.31
C VAL A 140 -3.88 -7.56 -9.48
N VAL A 141 -3.01 -7.12 -10.39
CA VAL A 141 -2.55 -7.96 -11.52
C VAL A 141 -1.86 -9.23 -10.99
N PHE A 142 -0.94 -9.09 -10.03
CA PHE A 142 -0.20 -10.23 -9.47
C PHE A 142 -1.10 -11.20 -8.69
N LEU A 143 -2.15 -10.70 -8.02
CA LEU A 143 -3.13 -11.55 -7.34
C LEU A 143 -3.97 -12.37 -8.32
N LYS A 144 -4.28 -11.82 -9.51
CA LYS A 144 -5.04 -12.50 -10.56
C LYS A 144 -4.20 -13.45 -11.42
N MET A 145 -2.88 -13.27 -11.47
CA MET A 145 -2.00 -14.13 -12.25
C MET A 145 -1.95 -15.54 -11.69
N PRO A 146 -2.18 -16.58 -12.53
CA PRO A 146 -2.04 -17.97 -12.11
C PRO A 146 -0.63 -18.26 -11.60
N ASP A 147 -0.55 -19.19 -10.67
CA ASP A 147 0.72 -19.68 -10.17
C ASP A 147 1.32 -20.59 -11.24
N LYS A 148 2.42 -20.18 -11.87
CA LYS A 148 3.26 -21.15 -12.57
C LYS A 148 3.87 -22.04 -11.49
N ARG A 149 3.29 -23.22 -11.27
CA ARG A 149 3.94 -24.27 -10.47
C ARG A 149 5.35 -24.44 -11.01
N ARG A 150 6.33 -24.05 -10.22
CA ARG A 150 7.67 -24.60 -10.35
C ARG A 150 7.60 -25.89 -9.54
N ASP A 151 7.45 -26.97 -10.27
CA ASP A 151 7.72 -28.33 -9.80
C ASP A 151 9.18 -28.42 -9.37
#